data_7523b90b91a16f39d7b1b06155d1adac
#
_entry.id   7523b90b91a16f39d7b1b06155d1adac
#
_cell.length_a   1.000
_cell.length_b   1.000
_cell.length_c   1.000
_cell.angle_alpha   90.00
_cell.angle_beta   90.00
_cell.angle_gamma   90.00
#
_symmetry.space_group_name_H-M   'P 1'
#
loop_
_entity.id
_entity.type
_entity.pdbx_description
1 polymer ?
#
loop_
_entity_poly.entity_id
_entity_poly.type
_entity_poly.pdbx_seq_one_letter_code
_entity_poly.pdbx_strand_id
1 'polypeptide(L)'
;MAAYNAPVSNCQFRLTHILPIPQRHGAPTDPFQMNAIRQQSDSAEPLRHDIRLLGRCLGEVIQACEGKRVYDTIETLRRTAVRFRRAGDPADDKLLQARVKQLRGNDPNSVARAFSYFLHLSNIAEDRDQNRRQRERALAGAGPERGSLRQAIESLKAQGVNNARIRRLLSEACVMPVLTAHPTEVQRKSTLDVHREISSLLVQRERELTADELSELDLALIGQVATLWQTRMLRYTRLTVADEIENALSYYRSTFLNVIPRVYGDLARLLNREPVKPFTPPPPPLEPFLRMGSWIGGDRDGNPNVDAATLERALLRQATVLFEHYLQEVHALGAELSASTLLIEADPALLALADAGGDDSPHRRDEPYRRALIGIYARLAATARHLTGQK
;
A
#
# COMPACT_ATOMS: atom_id res chain seq x y z
N MET A 1 -42.63 -6.26 4.21
CA MET A 1 -42.60 -7.35 5.21
C MET A 1 -42.51 -8.67 4.46
N ALA A 2 -41.33 -9.24 4.34
CA ALA A 2 -41.14 -10.65 4.01
C ALA A 2 -39.71 -11.00 4.53
N ALA A 3 -39.70 -11.92 5.47
CA ALA A 3 -38.54 -12.37 6.20
C ALA A 3 -37.60 -13.19 5.28
N TYR A 4 -36.32 -12.83 5.26
CA TYR A 4 -35.25 -13.69 4.73
C TYR A 4 -34.73 -14.54 5.89
N ASN A 5 -35.34 -15.69 6.11
CA ASN A 5 -34.69 -16.82 6.80
C ASN A 5 -34.00 -17.68 5.74
N ALA A 6 -32.71 -17.51 5.56
CA ALA A 6 -31.88 -18.47 4.87
C ALA A 6 -31.05 -19.24 5.93
N PRO A 7 -30.97 -20.57 5.84
CA PRO A 7 -30.24 -21.38 6.81
C PRO A 7 -28.75 -21.14 6.64
N VAL A 8 -28.06 -21.01 7.78
CA VAL A 8 -26.60 -20.99 7.88
C VAL A 8 -26.08 -22.39 7.51
N SER A 9 -25.90 -22.63 6.22
CA SER A 9 -25.25 -23.84 5.72
C SER A 9 -23.75 -23.57 5.59
N ASN A 10 -22.99 -24.26 6.44
CA ASN A 10 -21.59 -24.68 6.29
C ASN A 10 -20.67 -23.77 5.46
N CYS A 11 -20.26 -22.65 6.01
CA CYS A 11 -19.02 -22.01 5.61
C CYS A 11 -17.86 -22.80 6.23
N GLN A 12 -17.46 -23.90 5.60
CA GLN A 12 -16.17 -24.51 5.81
C GLN A 12 -15.12 -23.54 5.24
N PHE A 13 -14.66 -22.62 6.06
CA PHE A 13 -13.43 -21.89 5.80
C PHE A 13 -12.29 -22.91 5.71
N ARG A 14 -11.95 -23.32 4.51
CA ARG A 14 -10.70 -24.03 4.23
C ARG A 14 -9.55 -23.02 4.44
N LEU A 15 -9.00 -22.99 5.64
CA LEU A 15 -7.73 -22.37 6.00
C LEU A 15 -6.55 -23.14 5.34
N THR A 16 -6.63 -23.46 4.05
CA THR A 16 -5.67 -24.33 3.38
C THR A 16 -4.46 -23.60 2.80
N HIS A 17 -4.37 -22.26 2.92
CA HIS A 17 -3.31 -21.51 2.24
C HIS A 17 -2.32 -20.75 3.13
N ILE A 18 -2.33 -20.95 4.46
CA ILE A 18 -1.49 -20.09 5.32
C ILE A 18 -0.10 -20.66 5.67
N LEU A 19 0.22 -21.90 5.40
CA LEU A 19 1.62 -22.42 5.43
C LEU A 19 1.68 -23.71 4.61
N PRO A 20 2.59 -23.87 3.64
CA PRO A 20 2.88 -25.17 3.09
C PRO A 20 3.52 -26.05 4.19
N ILE A 21 2.85 -27.13 4.58
CA ILE A 21 3.45 -28.16 5.41
C ILE A 21 4.36 -28.98 4.49
N PRO A 22 5.68 -29.03 4.70
CA PRO A 22 6.49 -30.01 4.02
C PRO A 22 6.01 -31.39 4.49
N GLN A 23 5.47 -32.18 3.57
CA GLN A 23 5.27 -33.63 3.83
C GLN A 23 6.63 -34.21 4.18
N ARG A 24 6.70 -34.95 5.27
CA ARG A 24 7.89 -35.72 5.66
C ARG A 24 8.12 -36.85 4.63
N HIS A 25 8.78 -36.49 3.54
CA HIS A 25 9.60 -37.44 2.81
C HIS A 25 10.93 -37.54 3.54
N GLY A 26 11.51 -38.75 3.65
CA GLY A 26 12.70 -39.07 4.43
C GLY A 26 13.81 -38.01 4.34
N ALA A 27 14.58 -37.86 5.41
CA ALA A 27 15.63 -36.86 5.52
C ALA A 27 16.49 -36.82 4.25
N PRO A 28 16.64 -35.64 3.60
CA PRO A 28 17.47 -35.53 2.42
C PRO A 28 18.92 -35.73 2.82
N THR A 29 19.58 -36.68 2.18
CA THR A 29 21.00 -37.01 2.37
C THR A 29 21.91 -36.16 1.48
N ASP A 30 21.35 -35.24 0.70
CA ASP A 30 22.11 -34.37 -0.21
C ASP A 30 22.48 -33.05 0.49
N PRO A 31 23.79 -32.73 0.60
CA PRO A 31 24.29 -31.47 1.20
C PRO A 31 23.74 -30.19 0.52
N PHE A 32 23.42 -30.25 -0.76
CA PHE A 32 22.82 -29.14 -1.49
C PHE A 32 21.36 -28.88 -1.07
N GLN A 33 20.59 -29.92 -0.82
CA GLN A 33 19.22 -29.79 -0.31
C GLN A 33 19.19 -29.32 1.15
N MET A 34 20.14 -29.75 1.97
CA MET A 34 20.28 -29.26 3.35
C MET A 34 20.65 -27.78 3.42
N ASN A 35 21.53 -27.28 2.52
CA ASN A 35 21.86 -25.87 2.45
C ASN A 35 20.67 -25.01 1.96
N ALA A 36 19.89 -25.48 0.97
CA ALA A 36 18.70 -24.79 0.51
C ALA A 36 17.60 -24.72 1.61
N ILE A 37 17.42 -25.80 2.40
CA ILE A 37 16.48 -25.82 3.54
C ILE A 37 16.97 -24.91 4.66
N ARG A 38 18.27 -24.85 4.93
CA ARG A 38 18.88 -23.94 5.92
C ARG A 38 18.75 -22.48 5.51
N GLN A 39 19.05 -22.14 4.24
CA GLN A 39 18.86 -20.78 3.71
C GLN A 39 17.38 -20.36 3.72
N GLN A 40 16.43 -21.26 3.44
CA GLN A 40 15.00 -20.96 3.57
C GLN A 40 14.56 -20.79 5.03
N SER A 41 15.17 -21.49 6.00
CA SER A 41 14.86 -21.30 7.42
C SER A 41 15.40 -19.98 7.96
N ASP A 42 16.59 -19.57 7.56
CA ASP A 42 17.21 -18.30 7.97
C ASP A 42 16.49 -17.10 7.33
N SER A 43 16.03 -17.22 6.07
CA SER A 43 15.29 -16.17 5.39
C SER A 43 13.87 -15.94 5.94
N ALA A 44 13.31 -16.87 6.71
CA ALA A 44 11.99 -16.75 7.31
C ALA A 44 12.03 -16.20 8.76
N GLU A 45 13.20 -16.03 9.35
CA GLU A 45 13.32 -15.58 10.76
C GLU A 45 12.87 -14.13 10.98
N PRO A 46 13.18 -13.15 10.09
CA PRO A 46 12.67 -11.79 10.22
C PRO A 46 11.14 -11.72 10.19
N LEU A 47 10.49 -12.44 9.28
CA LEU A 47 9.02 -12.53 9.22
C LEU A 47 8.44 -13.08 10.52
N ARG A 48 9.02 -14.18 11.01
CA ARG A 48 8.57 -14.79 12.27
C ARG A 48 8.76 -13.84 13.45
N HIS A 49 9.83 -13.07 13.46
CA HIS A 49 10.08 -12.05 14.48
C HIS A 49 8.99 -10.97 14.45
N ASP A 50 8.66 -10.43 13.29
CA ASP A 50 7.65 -9.38 13.13
C ASP A 50 6.25 -9.89 13.53
N ILE A 51 5.87 -11.12 13.11
CA ILE A 51 4.60 -11.73 13.51
C ILE A 51 4.54 -11.96 15.04
N ARG A 52 5.64 -12.36 15.67
CA ARG A 52 5.69 -12.55 17.13
C ARG A 52 5.59 -11.21 17.85
N LEU A 53 6.27 -10.16 17.34
CA LEU A 53 6.21 -8.81 17.89
C LEU A 53 4.77 -8.28 17.86
N LEU A 54 4.15 -8.26 16.68
CA LEU A 54 2.77 -7.79 16.49
C LEU A 54 1.76 -8.61 17.29
N GLY A 55 1.99 -9.93 17.39
CA GLY A 55 1.17 -10.82 18.23
C GLY A 55 1.29 -10.51 19.72
N ARG A 56 2.47 -10.13 20.21
CA ARG A 56 2.66 -9.68 21.61
C ARG A 56 1.96 -8.35 21.85
N CYS A 57 2.15 -7.36 20.99
CA CYS A 57 1.46 -6.06 21.09
C CYS A 57 -0.07 -6.25 21.13
N LEU A 58 -0.61 -7.10 20.26
CA LEU A 58 -2.05 -7.42 20.28
C LEU A 58 -2.46 -8.11 21.58
N GLY A 59 -1.66 -9.04 22.11
CA GLY A 59 -1.91 -9.73 23.37
C GLY A 59 -1.95 -8.77 24.56
N GLU A 60 -0.98 -7.86 24.64
CA GLU A 60 -0.92 -6.81 25.68
C GLU A 60 -2.14 -5.89 25.62
N VAL A 61 -2.53 -5.46 24.44
CA VAL A 61 -3.71 -4.62 24.21
C VAL A 61 -5.00 -5.36 24.60
N ILE A 62 -5.16 -6.63 24.21
CA ILE A 62 -6.33 -7.43 24.61
C ILE A 62 -6.38 -7.58 26.14
N GLN A 63 -5.25 -7.86 26.78
CA GLN A 63 -5.20 -7.99 28.23
C GLN A 63 -5.54 -6.68 28.95
N ALA A 64 -5.08 -5.54 28.42
CA ALA A 64 -5.38 -4.22 28.97
C ALA A 64 -6.84 -3.79 28.77
N CYS A 65 -7.42 -4.09 27.60
CA CYS A 65 -8.78 -3.64 27.25
C CYS A 65 -9.89 -4.58 27.71
N GLU A 66 -9.66 -5.91 27.65
CA GLU A 66 -10.69 -6.93 27.89
C GLU A 66 -10.42 -7.73 29.20
N GLY A 67 -9.25 -7.55 29.77
CA GLY A 67 -8.83 -8.23 30.99
C GLY A 67 -8.20 -9.61 30.76
N LYS A 68 -7.53 -10.09 31.81
CA LYS A 68 -6.73 -11.34 31.77
C LYS A 68 -7.56 -12.57 31.38
N ARG A 69 -8.80 -12.68 31.85
CA ARG A 69 -9.67 -13.84 31.58
C ARG A 69 -9.92 -14.03 30.07
N VAL A 70 -10.23 -12.92 29.35
CA VAL A 70 -10.48 -12.95 27.92
C VAL A 70 -9.20 -13.27 27.16
N TYR A 71 -8.09 -12.64 27.55
CA TYR A 71 -6.76 -12.93 26.99
C TYR A 71 -6.41 -14.43 27.13
N ASP A 72 -6.53 -15.01 28.34
CA ASP A 72 -6.22 -16.41 28.60
C ASP A 72 -7.12 -17.35 27.75
N THR A 73 -8.37 -16.98 27.54
CA THR A 73 -9.31 -17.72 26.68
C THR A 73 -8.83 -17.72 25.23
N ILE A 74 -8.51 -16.55 24.68
CA ILE A 74 -8.00 -16.40 23.30
C ILE A 74 -6.70 -17.18 23.12
N GLU A 75 -5.76 -17.04 24.06
CA GLU A 75 -4.45 -17.70 23.99
C GLU A 75 -4.59 -19.24 24.09
N THR A 76 -5.51 -19.73 24.90
CA THR A 76 -5.81 -21.17 25.00
C THR A 76 -6.36 -21.71 23.68
N LEU A 77 -7.32 -21.00 23.07
CA LEU A 77 -7.87 -21.36 21.76
C LEU A 77 -6.77 -21.35 20.69
N ARG A 78 -5.94 -20.31 20.65
CA ARG A 78 -4.83 -20.21 19.71
C ARG A 78 -3.84 -21.35 19.84
N ARG A 79 -3.39 -21.66 21.07
CA ARG A 79 -2.45 -22.76 21.31
C ARG A 79 -3.03 -24.11 20.92
N THR A 80 -4.29 -24.36 21.26
CA THR A 80 -4.97 -25.61 20.89
C THR A 80 -5.11 -25.74 19.38
N ALA A 81 -5.51 -24.67 18.68
CA ALA A 81 -5.61 -24.64 17.23
C ALA A 81 -4.25 -24.89 16.55
N VAL A 82 -3.17 -24.32 17.07
CA VAL A 82 -1.80 -24.53 16.56
C VAL A 82 -1.35 -25.98 16.78
N ARG A 83 -1.64 -26.59 17.94
CA ARG A 83 -1.32 -27.99 18.19
C ARG A 83 -2.09 -28.91 17.24
N PHE A 84 -3.41 -28.71 17.15
CA PHE A 84 -4.23 -29.46 16.21
C PHE A 84 -3.69 -29.38 14.77
N ARG A 85 -3.34 -28.16 14.33
CA ARG A 85 -2.81 -27.96 12.98
C ARG A 85 -1.48 -28.68 12.73
N ARG A 86 -0.63 -28.78 13.75
CA ARG A 86 0.70 -29.41 13.65
C ARG A 86 0.66 -30.93 13.76
N ALA A 87 -0.15 -31.44 14.66
CA ALA A 87 -0.20 -32.87 15.01
C ALA A 87 -1.35 -33.61 14.32
N GLY A 88 -2.44 -32.91 13.92
CA GLY A 88 -3.64 -33.54 13.38
C GLY A 88 -4.42 -34.37 14.40
N ASP A 89 -4.16 -34.15 15.70
CA ASP A 89 -4.78 -34.99 16.77
C ASP A 89 -6.28 -34.66 16.90
N PRO A 90 -7.18 -35.66 16.70
CA PRO A 90 -8.61 -35.49 16.88
C PRO A 90 -9.03 -35.05 18.30
N ALA A 91 -8.20 -35.30 19.32
CA ALA A 91 -8.45 -34.86 20.68
C ALA A 91 -8.36 -33.34 20.81
N ASP A 92 -7.38 -32.74 20.15
CA ASP A 92 -7.24 -31.26 20.09
C ASP A 92 -8.40 -30.61 19.32
N ASP A 93 -8.92 -31.23 18.26
CA ASP A 93 -10.10 -30.72 17.54
C ASP A 93 -11.35 -30.75 18.45
N LYS A 94 -11.61 -31.89 19.13
CA LYS A 94 -12.72 -31.99 20.09
C LYS A 94 -12.60 -30.97 21.22
N LEU A 95 -11.37 -30.75 21.72
CA LEU A 95 -11.10 -29.76 22.76
C LEU A 95 -11.38 -28.35 22.26
N LEU A 96 -10.93 -28.02 21.03
CA LEU A 96 -11.17 -26.72 20.41
C LEU A 96 -12.67 -26.45 20.25
N GLN A 97 -13.41 -27.44 19.71
CA GLN A 97 -14.87 -27.33 19.55
C GLN A 97 -15.59 -27.18 20.89
N ALA A 98 -15.18 -27.92 21.92
CA ALA A 98 -15.75 -27.83 23.27
C ALA A 98 -15.51 -26.41 23.86
N ARG A 99 -14.28 -25.87 23.71
CA ARG A 99 -13.93 -24.54 24.19
C ARG A 99 -14.72 -23.45 23.48
N VAL A 100 -14.88 -23.53 22.16
CA VAL A 100 -15.69 -22.57 21.37
C VAL A 100 -17.15 -22.61 21.84
N LYS A 101 -17.74 -23.80 22.07
CA LYS A 101 -19.10 -23.94 22.59
C LYS A 101 -19.29 -23.40 24.01
N GLN A 102 -18.23 -23.27 24.79
CA GLN A 102 -18.27 -22.76 26.17
C GLN A 102 -18.19 -21.21 26.24
N LEU A 103 -17.86 -20.53 25.13
CA LEU A 103 -17.83 -19.07 25.09
C LEU A 103 -19.20 -18.47 25.48
N ARG A 104 -19.21 -17.43 26.30
CA ARG A 104 -20.42 -16.77 26.80
C ARG A 104 -20.31 -15.24 26.70
N GLY A 105 -21.47 -14.59 26.73
CA GLY A 105 -21.53 -13.13 26.69
C GLY A 105 -20.88 -12.54 25.46
N ASN A 106 -19.91 -11.65 25.65
CA ASN A 106 -19.15 -10.98 24.58
C ASN A 106 -17.88 -11.77 24.14
N ASP A 107 -17.54 -12.89 24.81
CA ASP A 107 -16.32 -13.64 24.50
C ASP A 107 -16.24 -14.11 23.02
N PRO A 108 -17.32 -14.61 22.36
CA PRO A 108 -17.25 -14.96 20.94
C PRO A 108 -16.82 -13.81 20.05
N ASN A 109 -17.30 -12.60 20.34
CA ASN A 109 -16.98 -11.39 19.58
C ASN A 109 -15.52 -10.98 19.79
N SER A 110 -15.05 -10.99 21.06
CA SER A 110 -13.64 -10.69 21.40
C SER A 110 -12.69 -11.72 20.77
N VAL A 111 -13.05 -13.01 20.77
CA VAL A 111 -12.27 -14.07 20.11
C VAL A 111 -12.20 -13.85 18.58
N ALA A 112 -13.36 -13.62 17.93
CA ALA A 112 -13.41 -13.37 16.48
C ALA A 112 -12.56 -12.16 16.10
N ARG A 113 -12.69 -11.05 16.85
CA ARG A 113 -11.90 -9.83 16.65
C ARG A 113 -10.41 -10.07 16.81
N ALA A 114 -10.00 -10.81 17.86
CA ALA A 114 -8.58 -11.09 18.10
C ALA A 114 -7.94 -11.86 16.94
N PHE A 115 -8.60 -12.91 16.44
CA PHE A 115 -8.08 -13.65 15.28
C PHE A 115 -8.09 -12.82 13.99
N SER A 116 -9.13 -12.02 13.76
CA SER A 116 -9.20 -11.14 12.59
C SER A 116 -8.09 -10.10 12.60
N TYR A 117 -7.87 -9.40 13.72
CA TYR A 117 -6.78 -8.44 13.82
C TYR A 117 -5.40 -9.11 13.78
N PHE A 118 -5.25 -10.30 14.35
CA PHE A 118 -3.99 -11.05 14.21
C PHE A 118 -3.68 -11.37 12.74
N LEU A 119 -4.68 -11.74 11.94
CA LEU A 119 -4.51 -11.97 10.50
C LEU A 119 -4.13 -10.68 9.77
N HIS A 120 -4.79 -9.55 10.07
CA HIS A 120 -4.42 -8.26 9.48
C HIS A 120 -2.97 -7.88 9.81
N LEU A 121 -2.56 -8.02 11.06
CA LEU A 121 -1.19 -7.75 11.49
C LEU A 121 -0.17 -8.70 10.83
N SER A 122 -0.53 -9.98 10.68
CA SER A 122 0.31 -10.96 9.97
C SER A 122 0.48 -10.60 8.50
N ASN A 123 -0.59 -10.15 7.82
CA ASN A 123 -0.51 -9.70 6.44
C ASN A 123 0.43 -8.48 6.29
N ILE A 124 0.38 -7.53 7.23
CA ILE A 124 1.32 -6.38 7.24
C ILE A 124 2.76 -6.87 7.34
N ALA A 125 3.05 -7.85 8.23
CA ALA A 125 4.37 -8.43 8.37
C ALA A 125 4.82 -9.15 7.09
N GLU A 126 3.92 -9.91 6.43
CA GLU A 126 4.20 -10.61 5.17
C GLU A 126 4.51 -9.63 4.03
N ASP A 127 3.74 -8.57 3.86
CA ASP A 127 3.98 -7.52 2.87
C ASP A 127 5.34 -6.84 3.10
N ARG A 128 5.70 -6.59 4.37
CA ARG A 128 7.00 -6.04 4.74
C ARG A 128 8.14 -7.00 4.41
N ASP A 129 7.99 -8.27 4.74
CA ASP A 129 9.00 -9.29 4.47
C ASP A 129 9.24 -9.46 2.96
N GLN A 130 8.20 -9.39 2.14
CA GLN A 130 8.33 -9.42 0.68
C GLN A 130 9.20 -8.26 0.18
N ASN A 131 8.95 -7.03 0.65
CA ASN A 131 9.74 -5.87 0.29
C ASN A 131 11.21 -6.00 0.75
N ARG A 132 11.43 -6.52 1.98
CA ARG A 132 12.77 -6.78 2.54
C ARG A 132 13.53 -7.78 1.67
N ARG A 133 12.93 -8.89 1.32
CA ARG A 133 13.54 -9.92 0.45
C ARG A 133 13.87 -9.39 -0.94
N GLN A 134 13.01 -8.56 -1.52
CA GLN A 134 13.30 -7.92 -2.82
C GLN A 134 14.53 -7.02 -2.71
N ARG A 135 14.65 -6.23 -1.62
CA ARG A 135 15.80 -5.38 -1.36
C ARG A 135 17.08 -6.20 -1.15
N GLU A 136 17.03 -7.24 -0.32
CA GLU A 136 18.16 -8.14 -0.07
C GLU A 136 18.67 -8.80 -1.35
N ARG A 137 17.76 -9.30 -2.20
CA ARG A 137 18.11 -9.86 -3.52
C ARG A 137 18.77 -8.82 -4.43
N ALA A 138 18.27 -7.60 -4.44
CA ALA A 138 18.85 -6.52 -5.22
C ALA A 138 20.25 -6.15 -4.72
N LEU A 139 20.48 -6.09 -3.39
CA LEU A 139 21.79 -5.84 -2.78
C LEU A 139 22.79 -6.98 -3.04
N ALA A 140 22.31 -8.22 -3.07
CA ALA A 140 23.11 -9.39 -3.40
C ALA A 140 23.43 -9.50 -4.91
N GLY A 141 23.02 -8.54 -5.74
CA GLY A 141 23.22 -8.58 -7.19
C GLY A 141 22.46 -9.69 -7.89
N ALA A 142 21.44 -10.27 -7.24
CA ALA A 142 20.56 -11.25 -7.87
C ALA A 142 19.87 -10.64 -9.09
N GLY A 143 19.64 -11.45 -10.12
CA GLY A 143 18.91 -11.02 -11.32
C GLY A 143 17.49 -10.55 -10.98
N PRO A 144 16.85 -9.84 -11.91
CA PRO A 144 15.51 -9.27 -11.69
C PRO A 144 14.49 -10.37 -11.43
N GLU A 145 13.53 -10.07 -10.56
CA GLU A 145 12.46 -10.98 -10.20
C GLU A 145 11.58 -11.32 -11.40
N ARG A 146 11.15 -12.57 -11.48
CA ARG A 146 10.24 -13.04 -12.53
C ARG A 146 8.93 -12.24 -12.49
N GLY A 147 8.50 -11.75 -13.66
CA GLY A 147 7.30 -10.93 -13.79
C GLY A 147 7.50 -9.44 -13.49
N SER A 148 8.71 -9.01 -13.12
CA SER A 148 9.02 -7.58 -12.98
C SER A 148 9.22 -6.90 -14.33
N LEU A 149 8.96 -5.58 -14.39
CA LEU A 149 9.25 -4.76 -15.57
C LEU A 149 10.73 -4.86 -15.99
N ARG A 150 11.64 -4.89 -15.03
CA ARG A 150 13.06 -5.03 -15.28
C ARG A 150 13.38 -6.34 -15.99
N GLN A 151 12.84 -7.46 -15.50
CA GLN A 151 13.03 -8.76 -16.12
C GLN A 151 12.46 -8.80 -17.55
N ALA A 152 11.29 -8.21 -17.80
CA ALA A 152 10.69 -8.13 -19.11
C ALA A 152 11.58 -7.33 -20.09
N ILE A 153 12.09 -6.16 -19.69
CA ILE A 153 13.00 -5.35 -20.51
C ILE A 153 14.32 -6.07 -20.79
N GLU A 154 14.93 -6.70 -19.78
CA GLU A 154 16.16 -7.46 -19.93
C GLU A 154 15.98 -8.67 -20.87
N SER A 155 14.84 -9.36 -20.77
CA SER A 155 14.50 -10.46 -21.68
C SER A 155 14.32 -10.01 -23.12
N LEU A 156 13.68 -8.86 -23.36
CA LEU A 156 13.56 -8.28 -24.72
C LEU A 156 14.94 -7.91 -25.28
N LYS A 157 15.79 -7.31 -24.47
CA LYS A 157 17.16 -6.96 -24.87
C LYS A 157 18.00 -8.21 -25.20
N ALA A 158 17.88 -9.27 -24.42
CA ALA A 158 18.55 -10.54 -24.67
C ALA A 158 18.09 -11.19 -25.98
N GLN A 159 16.87 -10.94 -26.43
CA GLN A 159 16.34 -11.35 -27.73
C GLN A 159 16.71 -10.40 -28.89
N GLY A 160 17.59 -9.42 -28.64
CA GLY A 160 18.06 -8.47 -29.66
C GLY A 160 17.12 -7.29 -29.93
N VAL A 161 16.07 -7.09 -29.10
CA VAL A 161 15.20 -5.92 -29.24
C VAL A 161 15.91 -4.69 -28.68
N ASN A 162 16.11 -3.67 -29.50
CA ASN A 162 16.79 -2.45 -29.09
C ASN A 162 15.86 -1.48 -28.34
N ASN A 163 16.45 -0.53 -27.61
CA ASN A 163 15.71 0.44 -26.80
C ASN A 163 14.75 1.32 -27.61
N ALA A 164 15.08 1.67 -28.85
CA ALA A 164 14.21 2.47 -29.72
C ALA A 164 12.91 1.72 -30.05
N ARG A 165 13.03 0.43 -30.35
CA ARG A 165 11.84 -0.42 -30.63
C ARG A 165 10.98 -0.60 -29.37
N ILE A 166 11.60 -0.75 -28.19
CA ILE A 166 10.84 -0.84 -26.92
C ILE A 166 10.13 0.49 -26.63
N ARG A 167 10.80 1.65 -26.82
CA ARG A 167 10.17 2.96 -26.66
C ARG A 167 8.99 3.14 -27.62
N ARG A 168 9.14 2.75 -28.87
CA ARG A 168 8.06 2.79 -29.86
C ARG A 168 6.88 1.90 -29.43
N LEU A 169 7.14 0.67 -28.98
CA LEU A 169 6.09 -0.21 -28.46
C LEU A 169 5.33 0.46 -27.30
N LEU A 170 6.04 1.06 -26.37
CA LEU A 170 5.42 1.75 -25.24
C LEU A 170 4.61 2.98 -25.68
N SER A 171 5.07 3.74 -26.68
CA SER A 171 4.32 4.91 -27.19
C SER A 171 3.01 4.53 -27.91
N GLU A 172 2.94 3.32 -28.46
CA GLU A 172 1.75 2.78 -29.10
C GLU A 172 0.85 1.97 -28.14
N ALA A 173 1.37 1.64 -26.95
CA ALA A 173 0.66 0.82 -25.96
C ALA A 173 -0.37 1.61 -25.16
N CYS A 174 -1.41 0.93 -24.70
CA CYS A 174 -2.34 1.42 -23.71
C CYS A 174 -2.62 0.33 -22.68
N VAL A 175 -2.16 0.53 -21.46
CA VAL A 175 -2.47 -0.33 -20.31
C VAL A 175 -3.44 0.42 -19.42
N MET A 176 -4.64 -0.10 -19.26
CA MET A 176 -5.70 0.56 -18.49
C MET A 176 -6.20 -0.34 -17.37
N PRO A 177 -5.59 -0.27 -16.17
CA PRO A 177 -6.18 -0.89 -14.99
C PRO A 177 -7.49 -0.16 -14.65
N VAL A 178 -8.57 -0.92 -14.46
CA VAL A 178 -9.88 -0.37 -14.15
C VAL A 178 -10.23 -0.70 -12.72
N LEU A 179 -10.44 0.32 -11.88
CA LEU A 179 -10.89 0.14 -10.51
C LEU A 179 -12.37 -0.24 -10.50
N THR A 180 -12.69 -1.29 -9.74
CA THR A 180 -14.06 -1.76 -9.52
C THR A 180 -14.39 -1.69 -8.03
N ALA A 181 -15.66 -1.43 -7.70
CA ALA A 181 -16.13 -1.53 -6.33
C ALA A 181 -16.37 -2.99 -5.95
N HIS A 182 -15.80 -3.42 -4.83
CA HIS A 182 -16.11 -4.70 -4.22
C HIS A 182 -16.69 -4.46 -2.82
N PRO A 183 -18.02 -4.44 -2.65
CA PRO A 183 -18.66 -3.97 -1.41
C PRO A 183 -18.25 -4.72 -0.14
N THR A 184 -17.81 -5.98 -0.28
CA THR A 184 -17.39 -6.83 0.84
C THR A 184 -15.97 -6.56 1.32
N GLU A 185 -15.15 -5.86 0.53
CA GLU A 185 -13.73 -5.61 0.82
C GLU A 185 -13.45 -4.18 1.31
N VAL A 186 -14.47 -3.33 1.40
CA VAL A 186 -14.27 -1.94 1.77
C VAL A 186 -13.98 -1.82 3.26
N GLN A 187 -12.70 -1.76 3.59
CA GLN A 187 -12.23 -1.44 4.92
C GLN A 187 -12.48 0.05 5.25
N ARG A 188 -12.56 0.37 6.53
CA ARG A 188 -12.61 1.77 6.95
C ARG A 188 -11.29 2.47 6.63
N LYS A 189 -11.37 3.72 6.18
CA LYS A 189 -10.17 4.55 5.96
C LYS A 189 -9.29 4.60 7.21
N SER A 190 -9.89 4.78 8.40
CA SER A 190 -9.16 4.77 9.67
C SER A 190 -8.40 3.47 9.93
N THR A 191 -8.96 2.31 9.57
CA THR A 191 -8.27 1.01 9.67
C THR A 191 -7.08 0.94 8.71
N LEU A 192 -7.27 1.38 7.46
CA LEU A 192 -6.19 1.43 6.47
C LEU A 192 -5.06 2.39 6.87
N ASP A 193 -5.41 3.54 7.45
CA ASP A 193 -4.42 4.51 7.94
C ASP A 193 -3.60 3.91 9.09
N VAL A 194 -4.23 3.21 10.04
CA VAL A 194 -3.52 2.48 11.12
C VAL A 194 -2.64 1.37 10.57
N HIS A 195 -3.09 0.59 9.57
CA HIS A 195 -2.26 -0.44 8.93
C HIS A 195 -1.01 0.16 8.29
N ARG A 196 -1.13 1.31 7.60
CA ARG A 196 0.01 2.02 7.01
C ARG A 196 0.99 2.49 8.08
N GLU A 197 0.48 3.03 9.18
CA GLU A 197 1.33 3.49 10.28
C GLU A 197 2.06 2.33 10.95
N ILE A 198 1.40 1.20 11.22
CA ILE A 198 2.06 -0.02 11.72
C ILE A 198 3.17 -0.46 10.74
N SER A 199 2.88 -0.49 9.43
CA SER A 199 3.88 -0.82 8.42
C SER A 199 5.07 0.15 8.43
N SER A 200 4.82 1.46 8.58
CA SER A 200 5.86 2.49 8.70
C SER A 200 6.73 2.30 9.93
N LEU A 201 6.14 2.01 11.08
CA LEU A 201 6.86 1.74 12.33
C LEU A 201 7.75 0.49 12.21
N LEU A 202 7.29 -0.57 11.55
CA LEU A 202 8.11 -1.74 11.28
C LEU A 202 9.32 -1.41 10.38
N VAL A 203 9.14 -0.53 9.38
CA VAL A 203 10.27 -0.04 8.54
C VAL A 203 11.30 0.70 9.37
N GLN A 204 10.85 1.56 10.28
CA GLN A 204 11.75 2.32 11.14
C GLN A 204 12.56 1.42 12.07
N ARG A 205 11.96 0.31 12.55
CA ARG A 205 12.64 -0.70 13.38
C ARG A 205 13.74 -1.50 12.65
N GLU A 206 13.79 -1.48 11.32
CA GLU A 206 14.85 -2.15 10.55
C GLU A 206 16.19 -1.37 10.56
N ARG A 207 16.22 -0.17 11.13
CA ARG A 207 17.44 0.66 11.24
C ARG A 207 18.21 0.28 12.50
N GLU A 208 19.47 0.71 12.55
CA GLU A 208 20.22 0.72 13.80
C GLU A 208 19.62 1.78 14.72
N LEU A 209 19.16 1.36 15.88
CA LEU A 209 18.43 2.19 16.85
C LEU A 209 19.10 2.11 18.22
N THR A 210 19.04 3.20 18.95
CA THR A 210 19.32 3.22 20.38
C THR A 210 18.21 2.51 21.16
N ALA A 211 18.49 2.17 22.42
CA ALA A 211 17.48 1.54 23.29
C ALA A 211 16.25 2.42 23.50
N ASP A 212 16.44 3.74 23.61
CA ASP A 212 15.36 4.72 23.80
C ASP A 212 14.50 4.83 22.54
N GLU A 213 15.10 4.98 21.35
CA GLU A 213 14.38 5.00 20.07
C GLU A 213 13.58 3.70 19.84
N LEU A 214 14.16 2.55 20.19
CA LEU A 214 13.46 1.27 20.10
C LEU A 214 12.24 1.23 21.05
N SER A 215 12.38 1.72 22.27
CA SER A 215 11.31 1.81 23.26
C SER A 215 10.18 2.73 22.78
N GLU A 216 10.51 3.88 22.21
CA GLU A 216 9.55 4.81 21.63
C GLU A 216 8.76 4.19 20.48
N LEU A 217 9.44 3.47 19.57
CA LEU A 217 8.79 2.76 18.47
C LEU A 217 7.89 1.62 18.96
N ASP A 218 8.29 0.90 20.02
CA ASP A 218 7.47 -0.15 20.61
C ASP A 218 6.20 0.42 21.25
N LEU A 219 6.30 1.54 21.97
CA LEU A 219 5.14 2.23 22.52
C LEU A 219 4.22 2.77 21.43
N ALA A 220 4.77 3.35 20.36
CA ALA A 220 4.00 3.80 19.21
C ALA A 220 3.27 2.63 18.53
N LEU A 221 3.93 1.49 18.37
CA LEU A 221 3.35 0.28 17.77
C LEU A 221 2.20 -0.26 18.61
N ILE A 222 2.37 -0.36 19.95
CA ILE A 222 1.31 -0.75 20.89
C ILE A 222 0.14 0.24 20.80
N GLY A 223 0.41 1.54 20.70
CA GLY A 223 -0.61 2.57 20.53
C GLY A 223 -1.44 2.42 19.27
N GLN A 224 -0.79 2.09 18.13
CA GLN A 224 -1.50 1.82 16.87
C GLN A 224 -2.32 0.53 16.95
N VAL A 225 -1.80 -0.54 17.56
CA VAL A 225 -2.54 -1.79 17.77
C VAL A 225 -3.73 -1.57 18.72
N ALA A 226 -3.58 -0.74 19.75
CA ALA A 226 -4.69 -0.36 20.64
C ALA A 226 -5.76 0.43 19.90
N THR A 227 -5.36 1.38 19.06
CA THR A 227 -6.29 2.12 18.19
C THR A 227 -7.05 1.17 17.27
N LEU A 228 -6.35 0.21 16.66
CA LEU A 228 -6.95 -0.82 15.82
C LEU A 228 -7.96 -1.67 16.61
N TRP A 229 -7.58 -2.14 17.80
CA TRP A 229 -8.45 -2.92 18.68
C TRP A 229 -9.71 -2.18 19.09
N GLN A 230 -9.62 -0.89 19.39
CA GLN A 230 -10.73 -0.04 19.79
C GLN A 230 -11.54 0.50 18.60
N THR A 231 -11.04 0.35 17.38
CA THR A 231 -11.76 0.74 16.16
C THR A 231 -12.80 -0.34 15.80
N ARG A 232 -14.02 0.10 15.52
CA ARG A 232 -15.07 -0.82 15.10
C ARG A 232 -14.73 -1.43 13.74
N MET A 233 -14.63 -2.75 13.65
CA MET A 233 -14.29 -3.47 12.43
C MET A 233 -15.37 -3.35 11.35
N LEU A 234 -16.64 -3.51 11.74
CA LEU A 234 -17.77 -3.43 10.84
C LEU A 234 -18.36 -2.02 10.83
N ARG A 235 -18.79 -1.55 9.68
CA ARG A 235 -19.56 -0.32 9.55
C ARG A 235 -20.99 -0.55 10.06
N TYR A 236 -21.57 0.46 10.70
CA TYR A 236 -22.95 0.41 11.17
C TYR A 236 -23.94 0.70 10.04
N THR A 237 -23.53 1.54 9.09
CA THR A 237 -24.34 1.92 7.93
C THR A 237 -23.83 1.22 6.68
N ARG A 238 -24.74 0.92 5.75
CA ARG A 238 -24.38 0.45 4.42
C ARG A 238 -23.51 1.50 3.72
N LEU A 239 -22.55 1.04 2.94
CA LEU A 239 -21.78 1.91 2.08
C LEU A 239 -22.67 2.59 1.06
N THR A 240 -22.47 3.87 0.88
CA THR A 240 -23.02 4.63 -0.23
C THR A 240 -22.04 4.62 -1.39
N VAL A 241 -22.54 4.87 -2.61
CA VAL A 241 -21.65 5.04 -3.78
C VAL A 241 -20.65 6.18 -3.58
N ALA A 242 -21.03 7.22 -2.82
CA ALA A 242 -20.11 8.30 -2.44
C ALA A 242 -18.95 7.79 -1.55
N ASP A 243 -19.22 6.89 -0.61
CA ASP A 243 -18.17 6.26 0.22
C ASP A 243 -17.23 5.39 -0.64
N GLU A 244 -17.74 4.70 -1.63
CA GLU A 244 -16.95 3.88 -2.56
C GLU A 244 -16.02 4.76 -3.41
N ILE A 245 -16.52 5.90 -3.92
CA ILE A 245 -15.73 6.89 -4.65
C ILE A 245 -14.59 7.40 -3.77
N GLU A 246 -14.86 7.85 -2.54
CA GLU A 246 -13.81 8.37 -1.65
C GLU A 246 -12.80 7.28 -1.25
N ASN A 247 -13.25 6.04 -1.07
CA ASN A 247 -12.34 4.91 -0.82
C ASN A 247 -11.40 4.67 -2.00
N ALA A 248 -11.91 4.64 -3.23
CA ALA A 248 -11.08 4.51 -4.42
C ALA A 248 -10.08 5.66 -4.55
N LEU A 249 -10.51 6.90 -4.32
CA LEU A 249 -9.65 8.08 -4.37
C LEU A 249 -8.57 8.08 -3.28
N SER A 250 -8.79 7.38 -2.17
CA SER A 250 -7.76 7.22 -1.14
C SER A 250 -6.52 6.48 -1.67
N TYR A 251 -6.68 5.51 -2.58
CA TYR A 251 -5.57 4.81 -3.23
C TYR A 251 -4.80 5.70 -4.20
N TYR A 252 -5.47 6.66 -4.85
CA TYR A 252 -4.76 7.65 -5.66
C TYR A 252 -3.82 8.49 -4.79
N ARG A 253 -4.33 9.06 -3.68
CA ARG A 253 -3.53 9.88 -2.76
C ARG A 253 -2.37 9.09 -2.13
N SER A 254 -2.62 7.88 -1.69
CA SER A 254 -1.63 7.09 -0.95
C SER A 254 -0.62 6.36 -1.83
N THR A 255 -0.98 6.05 -3.08
CA THR A 255 -0.19 5.11 -3.90
C THR A 255 -0.01 5.59 -5.33
N PHE A 256 -1.08 5.70 -6.13
CA PHE A 256 -0.94 5.84 -7.58
C PHE A 256 -0.25 7.13 -7.99
N LEU A 257 -0.59 8.28 -7.40
CA LEU A 257 0.02 9.57 -7.74
C LEU A 257 1.53 9.61 -7.46
N ASN A 258 2.00 8.84 -6.49
CA ASN A 258 3.42 8.74 -6.15
C ASN A 258 4.15 7.63 -6.90
N VAL A 259 3.48 6.50 -7.16
CA VAL A 259 4.13 5.30 -7.73
C VAL A 259 4.19 5.34 -9.25
N ILE A 260 3.12 5.81 -9.93
CA ILE A 260 3.10 5.84 -11.40
C ILE A 260 4.27 6.66 -11.99
N PRO A 261 4.56 7.89 -11.52
CA PRO A 261 5.72 8.63 -12.02
C PRO A 261 7.06 7.90 -11.81
N ARG A 262 7.20 7.18 -10.68
CA ARG A 262 8.41 6.36 -10.41
C ARG A 262 8.54 5.23 -11.40
N VAL A 263 7.45 4.53 -11.75
CA VAL A 263 7.46 3.47 -12.77
C VAL A 263 7.96 4.00 -14.11
N TYR A 264 7.51 5.18 -14.55
CA TYR A 264 8.01 5.83 -15.76
C TYR A 264 9.49 6.21 -15.66
N GLY A 265 9.90 6.77 -14.52
CA GLY A 265 11.30 7.09 -14.26
C GLY A 265 12.20 5.85 -14.27
N ASP A 266 11.76 4.75 -13.67
CA ASP A 266 12.51 3.48 -13.65
C ASP A 266 12.64 2.90 -15.07
N LEU A 267 11.55 2.87 -15.85
CA LEU A 267 11.57 2.44 -17.24
C LEU A 267 12.48 3.33 -18.10
N ALA A 268 12.41 4.64 -17.94
CA ALA A 268 13.27 5.57 -18.66
C ALA A 268 14.76 5.29 -18.36
N ARG A 269 15.11 5.02 -17.09
CA ARG A 269 16.47 4.62 -16.69
C ARG A 269 16.88 3.27 -17.30
N LEU A 270 16.02 2.27 -17.27
CA LEU A 270 16.30 0.95 -17.86
C LEU A 270 16.50 1.00 -19.38
N LEU A 271 15.85 1.95 -20.06
CA LEU A 271 15.96 2.17 -21.50
C LEU A 271 17.06 3.18 -21.88
N ASN A 272 17.75 3.78 -20.91
CA ASN A 272 18.88 4.63 -21.19
C ASN A 272 20.16 3.78 -21.40
N ARG A 273 21.03 4.22 -22.31
CA ARG A 273 22.29 3.52 -22.58
C ARG A 273 23.37 3.86 -21.54
N GLU A 274 23.32 5.08 -21.01
CA GLU A 274 24.32 5.59 -20.09
C GLU A 274 23.72 5.80 -18.70
N PRO A 275 24.51 5.58 -17.65
CA PRO A 275 24.13 5.99 -16.30
C PRO A 275 23.85 7.49 -16.27
N VAL A 276 22.79 7.88 -15.55
CA VAL A 276 22.53 9.30 -15.30
C VAL A 276 23.70 9.88 -14.49
N LYS A 277 24.40 10.83 -15.06
CA LYS A 277 25.48 11.55 -14.39
C LYS A 277 24.96 12.90 -13.85
N PRO A 278 25.51 13.41 -12.76
CA PRO A 278 25.22 14.78 -12.33
C PRO A 278 25.44 15.77 -13.48
N PHE A 279 24.59 16.76 -13.58
CA PHE A 279 24.66 17.84 -14.61
C PHE A 279 24.49 17.37 -16.07
N THR A 280 23.96 16.17 -16.30
CA THR A 280 23.53 15.75 -17.65
C THR A 280 22.02 15.88 -17.78
N PRO A 281 21.52 16.18 -18.99
CA PRO A 281 20.09 16.20 -19.23
C PRO A 281 19.45 14.86 -18.84
N PRO A 282 18.27 14.87 -18.21
CA PRO A 282 17.55 13.64 -17.91
C PRO A 282 17.21 12.89 -19.19
N PRO A 283 17.05 11.57 -19.14
CA PRO A 283 16.61 10.81 -20.29
C PRO A 283 15.25 11.34 -20.78
N PRO A 284 15.00 11.32 -22.11
CA PRO A 284 13.73 11.79 -22.62
C PRO A 284 12.57 11.02 -21.98
N PRO A 285 11.49 11.70 -21.61
CA PRO A 285 10.34 11.06 -20.98
C PRO A 285 9.76 9.97 -21.91
N LEU A 286 9.06 9.02 -21.31
CA LEU A 286 8.27 8.04 -22.05
C LEU A 286 6.87 8.62 -22.30
N GLU A 287 6.31 8.32 -23.46
CA GLU A 287 4.92 8.63 -23.75
C GLU A 287 3.99 7.91 -22.76
N PRO A 288 2.88 8.54 -22.34
CA PRO A 288 1.96 7.95 -21.37
C PRO A 288 1.24 6.73 -21.94
N PHE A 289 1.60 5.54 -21.49
CA PHE A 289 0.95 4.29 -21.86
C PHE A 289 0.04 3.71 -20.78
N LEU A 290 0.19 4.16 -19.52
CA LEU A 290 -0.62 3.72 -18.39
C LEU A 290 -1.73 4.73 -18.13
N ARG A 291 -2.99 4.30 -18.21
CA ARG A 291 -4.17 5.11 -17.96
C ARG A 291 -5.05 4.42 -16.93
N MET A 292 -5.35 5.13 -15.84
CA MET A 292 -6.24 4.58 -14.82
C MET A 292 -7.69 4.76 -15.25
N GLY A 293 -8.45 3.66 -15.24
CA GLY A 293 -9.89 3.65 -15.41
C GLY A 293 -10.61 3.41 -14.08
N SER A 294 -11.90 3.74 -14.03
CA SER A 294 -12.73 3.45 -12.86
C SER A 294 -14.18 3.23 -13.30
N TRP A 295 -14.79 2.17 -12.79
CA TRP A 295 -16.25 1.94 -12.89
C TRP A 295 -16.99 2.58 -11.70
N ILE A 296 -16.26 2.93 -10.63
CA ILE A 296 -16.85 3.38 -9.37
C ILE A 296 -17.50 4.74 -9.57
N GLY A 297 -18.81 4.81 -9.31
CA GLY A 297 -19.64 6.00 -9.53
C GLY A 297 -20.12 6.19 -10.96
N GLY A 298 -19.75 5.33 -11.91
CA GLY A 298 -20.17 5.39 -13.32
C GLY A 298 -20.91 4.16 -13.82
N ASP A 299 -20.56 2.99 -13.31
CA ASP A 299 -21.21 1.74 -13.69
C ASP A 299 -22.52 1.55 -12.91
N ARG A 300 -23.61 1.43 -13.64
CA ARG A 300 -24.95 1.27 -13.04
C ARG A 300 -25.23 -0.15 -12.60
N ASP A 301 -24.93 -1.13 -13.44
CA ASP A 301 -25.21 -2.56 -13.22
C ASP A 301 -26.52 -2.83 -12.43
N GLY A 302 -27.60 -2.13 -12.82
CA GLY A 302 -28.89 -2.19 -12.14
C GLY A 302 -28.99 -1.43 -10.81
N ASN A 303 -27.95 -0.77 -10.35
CA ASN A 303 -27.95 0.01 -9.10
C ASN A 303 -28.68 1.36 -9.31
N PRO A 304 -29.85 1.60 -8.68
CA PRO A 304 -30.59 2.84 -8.84
C PRO A 304 -29.87 4.07 -8.23
N ASN A 305 -28.85 3.86 -7.39
CA ASN A 305 -28.11 4.94 -6.76
C ASN A 305 -26.95 5.46 -7.64
N VAL A 306 -26.77 4.90 -8.84
CA VAL A 306 -25.79 5.39 -9.82
C VAL A 306 -26.54 6.09 -10.93
N ASP A 307 -26.62 7.40 -10.85
CA ASP A 307 -27.25 8.30 -11.80
C ASP A 307 -26.24 9.31 -12.38
N ALA A 308 -26.73 10.25 -13.20
CA ALA A 308 -25.90 11.29 -13.81
C ALA A 308 -25.22 12.19 -12.76
N ALA A 309 -25.93 12.53 -11.68
CA ALA A 309 -25.38 13.33 -10.59
C ALA A 309 -24.27 12.60 -9.82
N THR A 310 -24.39 11.28 -9.69
CA THR A 310 -23.36 10.43 -9.08
C THR A 310 -22.10 10.39 -9.95
N LEU A 311 -22.26 10.26 -11.28
CA LEU A 311 -21.12 10.31 -12.22
C LEU A 311 -20.43 11.68 -12.19
N GLU A 312 -21.20 12.75 -12.24
CA GLU A 312 -20.67 14.13 -12.13
C GLU A 312 -19.87 14.31 -10.84
N ARG A 313 -20.43 13.87 -9.72
CA ARG A 313 -19.73 13.90 -8.41
C ARG A 313 -18.43 13.10 -8.45
N ALA A 314 -18.43 11.90 -9.04
CA ALA A 314 -17.23 11.07 -9.16
C ALA A 314 -16.13 11.79 -9.94
N LEU A 315 -16.46 12.40 -11.10
CA LEU A 315 -15.51 13.14 -11.92
C LEU A 315 -15.00 14.40 -11.22
N LEU A 316 -15.88 15.16 -10.56
CA LEU A 316 -15.48 16.33 -9.77
C LEU A 316 -14.54 15.97 -8.64
N ARG A 317 -14.82 14.86 -7.92
CA ARG A 317 -13.93 14.39 -6.84
C ARG A 317 -12.58 13.90 -7.36
N GLN A 318 -12.55 13.20 -8.50
CA GLN A 318 -11.30 12.80 -9.17
C GLN A 318 -10.48 14.05 -9.56
N ALA A 319 -11.11 15.03 -10.18
CA ALA A 319 -10.45 16.30 -10.54
C ALA A 319 -9.89 17.01 -9.29
N THR A 320 -10.69 17.08 -8.21
CA THR A 320 -10.26 17.69 -6.94
C THR A 320 -8.97 17.05 -6.43
N VAL A 321 -8.91 15.72 -6.36
CA VAL A 321 -7.72 14.98 -5.88
C VAL A 321 -6.50 15.26 -6.74
N LEU A 322 -6.65 15.32 -8.06
CA LEU A 322 -5.55 15.63 -8.97
C LEU A 322 -5.05 17.07 -8.81
N PHE A 323 -5.94 18.05 -8.71
CA PHE A 323 -5.54 19.44 -8.52
C PHE A 323 -4.89 19.67 -7.16
N GLU A 324 -5.41 19.07 -6.08
CA GLU A 324 -4.76 19.09 -4.77
C GLU A 324 -3.32 18.59 -4.85
N HIS A 325 -3.10 17.47 -5.53
CA HIS A 325 -1.76 16.91 -5.72
C HIS A 325 -0.87 17.84 -6.56
N TYR A 326 -1.32 18.31 -7.73
CA TYR A 326 -0.52 19.18 -8.58
C TYR A 326 -0.16 20.50 -7.91
N LEU A 327 -1.09 21.10 -7.15
CA LEU A 327 -0.82 22.32 -6.41
C LEU A 327 0.24 22.10 -5.31
N GLN A 328 0.19 20.96 -4.61
CA GLN A 328 1.21 20.60 -3.62
C GLN A 328 2.58 20.39 -4.26
N GLU A 329 2.67 19.66 -5.37
CA GLU A 329 3.93 19.41 -6.08
C GLU A 329 4.54 20.69 -6.63
N VAL A 330 3.74 21.56 -7.29
CA VAL A 330 4.20 22.84 -7.81
C VAL A 330 4.65 23.77 -6.68
N HIS A 331 3.93 23.78 -5.56
CA HIS A 331 4.32 24.57 -4.39
C HIS A 331 5.64 24.08 -3.79
N ALA A 332 5.80 22.77 -3.61
CA ALA A 332 7.03 22.17 -3.09
C ALA A 332 8.22 22.45 -4.00
N LEU A 333 8.04 22.28 -5.32
CA LEU A 333 9.07 22.58 -6.31
C LEU A 333 9.46 24.07 -6.29
N GLY A 334 8.48 24.97 -6.15
CA GLY A 334 8.74 26.39 -6.02
C GLY A 334 9.45 26.78 -4.73
N ALA A 335 9.25 26.04 -3.64
CA ALA A 335 10.02 26.24 -2.41
C ALA A 335 11.47 25.76 -2.54
N GLU A 336 11.72 24.71 -3.33
CA GLU A 336 13.05 24.13 -3.55
C GLU A 336 13.88 24.96 -4.55
N LEU A 337 13.27 25.40 -5.66
CA LEU A 337 13.98 26.05 -6.77
C LEU A 337 14.11 27.56 -6.57
N SER A 338 15.07 27.98 -5.75
CA SER A 338 15.42 29.38 -5.48
C SER A 338 16.69 29.85 -6.22
N ALA A 339 16.99 29.24 -7.38
CA ALA A 339 18.16 29.60 -8.15
C ALA A 339 18.09 31.02 -8.70
N SER A 340 19.13 31.85 -8.44
CA SER A 340 19.20 33.25 -8.80
C SER A 340 19.92 33.46 -10.15
N THR A 341 19.38 34.34 -10.98
CA THR A 341 20.02 34.78 -12.25
C THR A 341 21.35 35.48 -12.03
N LEU A 342 21.70 35.87 -10.82
CA LEU A 342 23.03 36.38 -10.48
C LEU A 342 24.09 35.27 -10.46
N LEU A 343 23.67 34.02 -10.36
CA LEU A 343 24.55 32.85 -10.18
C LEU A 343 24.42 31.82 -11.31
N ILE A 344 23.29 31.82 -12.03
CA ILE A 344 23.04 30.91 -13.13
C ILE A 344 22.58 31.67 -14.38
N GLU A 345 22.86 31.14 -15.55
CA GLU A 345 22.27 31.56 -16.81
C GLU A 345 20.91 30.87 -16.97
N ALA A 346 19.86 31.64 -17.13
CA ALA A 346 18.48 31.14 -17.29
C ALA A 346 18.08 31.13 -18.76
N ASP A 347 17.37 30.07 -19.17
CA ASP A 347 16.81 29.97 -20.53
C ASP A 347 15.82 31.14 -20.79
N PRO A 348 15.89 31.79 -21.97
CA PRO A 348 14.95 32.86 -22.33
C PRO A 348 13.47 32.50 -22.24
N ALA A 349 13.13 31.21 -22.53
CA ALA A 349 11.76 30.72 -22.39
C ALA A 349 11.32 30.68 -20.91
N LEU A 350 12.23 30.32 -19.99
CA LEU A 350 11.96 30.39 -18.56
C LEU A 350 11.75 31.81 -18.07
N LEU A 351 12.58 32.78 -18.53
CA LEU A 351 12.43 34.18 -18.18
C LEU A 351 11.07 34.72 -18.66
N ALA A 352 10.69 34.43 -19.91
CA ALA A 352 9.40 34.83 -20.46
C ALA A 352 8.21 34.23 -19.66
N LEU A 353 8.34 32.98 -19.24
CA LEU A 353 7.33 32.32 -18.41
C LEU A 353 7.23 32.94 -17.01
N ALA A 354 8.36 33.30 -16.41
CA ALA A 354 8.42 33.99 -15.12
C ALA A 354 7.77 35.35 -15.17
N ASP A 355 8.05 36.14 -16.22
CA ASP A 355 7.46 37.47 -16.43
C ASP A 355 5.95 37.39 -16.69
N ALA A 356 5.49 36.39 -17.43
CA ALA A 356 4.07 36.14 -17.64
C ALA A 356 3.34 35.65 -16.37
N GLY A 357 4.08 35.18 -15.33
CA GLY A 357 3.52 34.69 -14.09
C GLY A 357 2.92 35.73 -13.16
N GLY A 358 3.26 37.00 -13.35
CA GLY A 358 2.69 38.14 -12.59
C GLY A 358 3.19 38.22 -11.13
N ASP A 359 4.28 37.56 -10.77
CA ASP A 359 4.92 37.72 -9.45
C ASP A 359 5.85 38.93 -9.48
N ASP A 360 5.46 40.00 -8.79
CA ASP A 360 6.16 41.28 -8.68
C ASP A 360 6.94 41.46 -7.37
N SER A 361 7.06 40.37 -6.56
CA SER A 361 7.77 40.41 -5.29
C SER A 361 9.25 40.81 -5.48
N PRO A 362 9.73 41.87 -4.81
CA PRO A 362 11.12 42.30 -4.91
C PRO A 362 12.11 41.24 -4.40
N HIS A 363 11.68 40.36 -3.49
CA HIS A 363 12.50 39.29 -2.91
C HIS A 363 12.76 38.14 -3.87
N ARG A 364 12.00 38.04 -4.97
CA ARG A 364 12.10 36.94 -5.95
C ARG A 364 12.43 37.43 -7.35
N ARG A 365 12.83 38.70 -7.47
CA ARG A 365 13.05 39.34 -8.78
C ARG A 365 14.07 38.60 -9.64
N ASP A 366 15.07 38.01 -9.02
CA ASP A 366 16.16 37.27 -9.65
C ASP A 366 15.97 35.74 -9.60
N GLU A 367 14.81 35.22 -9.12
CA GLU A 367 14.49 33.81 -9.01
C GLU A 367 13.49 33.35 -10.08
N PRO A 368 13.91 33.15 -11.35
CA PRO A 368 12.99 32.92 -12.46
C PRO A 368 12.19 31.62 -12.32
N TYR A 369 12.77 30.56 -11.78
CA TYR A 369 12.06 29.29 -11.55
C TYR A 369 10.88 29.49 -10.59
N ARG A 370 11.12 30.12 -9.45
CA ARG A 370 10.07 30.37 -8.45
C ARG A 370 8.97 31.26 -8.99
N ARG A 371 9.31 32.32 -9.69
CA ARG A 371 8.34 33.24 -10.35
C ARG A 371 7.46 32.48 -11.37
N ALA A 372 8.08 31.65 -12.22
CA ALA A 372 7.36 30.86 -13.20
C ALA A 372 6.40 29.87 -12.51
N LEU A 373 6.86 29.19 -11.44
CA LEU A 373 6.05 28.23 -10.68
C LEU A 373 4.89 28.89 -9.93
N ILE A 374 5.04 30.12 -9.44
CA ILE A 374 3.93 30.93 -8.88
C ILE A 374 2.86 31.15 -9.94
N GLY A 375 3.26 31.55 -11.17
CA GLY A 375 2.33 31.69 -12.27
C GLY A 375 1.62 30.40 -12.68
N ILE A 376 2.35 29.30 -12.70
CA ILE A 376 1.77 27.96 -12.94
C ILE A 376 0.77 27.59 -11.83
N TYR A 377 1.14 27.79 -10.57
CA TYR A 377 0.26 27.56 -9.42
C TYR A 377 -1.03 28.35 -9.53
N ALA A 378 -0.95 29.65 -9.83
CA ALA A 378 -2.11 30.53 -9.96
C ALA A 378 -3.06 30.05 -11.07
N ARG A 379 -2.54 29.60 -12.21
CA ARG A 379 -3.34 29.06 -13.33
C ARG A 379 -3.99 27.73 -12.96
N LEU A 380 -3.26 26.81 -12.31
CA LEU A 380 -3.81 25.56 -11.83
C LEU A 380 -4.92 25.77 -10.78
N ALA A 381 -4.69 26.69 -9.83
CA ALA A 381 -5.69 27.05 -8.82
C ALA A 381 -6.95 27.69 -9.44
N ALA A 382 -6.79 28.53 -10.46
CA ALA A 382 -7.94 29.09 -11.20
C ALA A 382 -8.72 28.01 -11.94
N THR A 383 -8.05 27.09 -12.61
CA THR A 383 -8.68 25.95 -13.30
C THR A 383 -9.38 25.02 -12.31
N ALA A 384 -8.74 24.71 -11.18
CA ALA A 384 -9.34 23.92 -10.12
C ALA A 384 -10.65 24.54 -9.61
N ARG A 385 -10.63 25.83 -9.28
CA ARG A 385 -11.83 26.57 -8.85
C ARG A 385 -12.94 26.55 -9.90
N HIS A 386 -12.59 26.76 -11.17
CA HIS A 386 -13.57 26.73 -12.25
C HIS A 386 -14.23 25.38 -12.42
N LEU A 387 -13.46 24.28 -12.36
CA LEU A 387 -13.96 22.93 -12.58
C LEU A 387 -14.66 22.34 -11.34
N THR A 388 -14.14 22.61 -10.15
CA THR A 388 -14.62 21.94 -8.92
C THR A 388 -15.56 22.80 -8.08
N GLY A 389 -15.71 24.10 -8.41
CA GLY A 389 -16.49 25.05 -7.63
C GLY A 389 -15.93 25.36 -6.24
N GLN A 390 -14.74 24.89 -5.90
CA GLN A 390 -14.08 25.17 -4.63
C GLN A 390 -13.51 26.61 -4.61
N LYS A 391 -13.69 27.30 -3.47
CA LYS A 391 -13.20 28.68 -3.28
C LYS A 391 -11.73 28.72 -2.89
#